data_84521df042414882c5ab1790e5441880
#
_entry.id   84521df042414882c5ab1790e5441880
#
_cell.length_a   1.000
_cell.length_b   1.000
_cell.length_c   1.000
_cell.angle_alpha   90.00
_cell.angle_beta   90.00
_cell.angle_gamma   90.00
#
_symmetry.space_group_name_H-M   'P 1'
#
loop_
_entity.id
_entity.type
_entity.pdbx_description
1 polymer ?
#
loop_
_entity_poly.entity_id
_entity_poly.type
_entity_poly.pdbx_seq_one_letter_code
_entity_poly.pdbx_strand_id
1 'polypeptide(L)'
;MRVQIYQINEQRDHEHKHYASFKSGDTVDPSIYDEVFDAEIDVTTPEDVHRMMKFEGHPLMRGVNVTVSDIVAMNGRAYYCQPNGFADVPFDASKTQKPDNLMRVVYVEPNKPAYVADVAHTLDAEQKAVGGGLIQTLYWTDDNTTIVANDEAKLMGMPGNRRFGDGSTIIAGPFFIVGVEGDDFRSLTDEEVTKYMTAFEQPDQISQDEVEADMGFTIISM
;
A
#
# COMPACT_ATOMS: atom_id res chain seq x y z
N MET A 1 -9.19 -4.06 7.20
CA MET A 1 -9.35 -2.91 8.13
C MET A 1 -8.37 -1.83 7.75
N ARG A 2 -8.79 -0.54 7.70
CA ARG A 2 -7.87 0.58 7.44
C ARG A 2 -6.92 0.78 8.61
N VAL A 3 -5.64 0.82 8.31
CA VAL A 3 -4.54 1.06 9.25
C VAL A 3 -3.67 2.17 8.73
N GLN A 4 -3.31 3.10 9.61
CA GLN A 4 -2.34 4.16 9.34
C GLN A 4 -1.16 4.02 10.29
N ILE A 5 0.05 4.27 9.80
CA ILE A 5 1.27 4.24 10.61
C ILE A 5 1.98 5.57 10.47
N TYR A 6 2.40 6.11 11.61
CA TYR A 6 3.11 7.37 11.71
C TYR A 6 4.45 7.14 12.40
N GLN A 7 5.50 7.68 11.81
CA GLN A 7 6.86 7.58 12.32
C GLN A 7 7.45 8.97 12.58
N ILE A 8 8.24 9.08 13.63
CA ILE A 8 8.91 10.34 13.98
C ILE A 8 9.91 10.73 12.88
N ASN A 9 9.79 11.97 12.41
CA ASN A 9 10.79 12.57 11.54
C ASN A 9 11.93 13.14 12.36
N GLU A 10 13.12 12.59 12.22
CA GLU A 10 14.30 12.97 13.03
C GLU A 10 14.67 14.46 12.89
N GLN A 11 14.39 15.09 11.76
CA GLN A 11 14.69 16.52 11.56
C GLN A 11 13.77 17.44 12.38
N ARG A 12 12.59 16.95 12.77
CA ARG A 12 11.61 17.67 13.61
C ARG A 12 11.60 17.24 15.06
N ASP A 13 12.29 16.15 15.39
CA ASP A 13 12.37 15.61 16.76
C ASP A 13 13.44 16.33 17.61
N HIS A 14 13.22 17.61 17.91
CA HIS A 14 14.13 18.41 18.70
C HIS A 14 14.23 17.96 20.18
N GLU A 15 13.27 17.18 20.65
CA GLU A 15 13.24 16.65 22.02
C GLU A 15 13.77 15.22 22.14
N HIS A 16 14.24 14.63 21.03
CA HIS A 16 14.76 13.27 20.97
C HIS A 16 13.78 12.21 21.49
N LYS A 17 12.53 12.28 21.03
CA LYS A 17 11.45 11.33 21.37
C LYS A 17 11.54 10.00 20.61
N HIS A 18 12.32 9.93 19.53
CA HIS A 18 12.54 8.72 18.77
C HIS A 18 13.10 7.62 19.70
N TYR A 19 12.46 6.44 19.67
CA TYR A 19 12.70 5.32 20.59
C TYR A 19 12.39 5.59 22.08
N ALA A 20 11.76 6.70 22.43
CA ALA A 20 11.33 6.93 23.82
C ALA A 20 10.14 6.03 24.19
N SER A 21 10.10 5.58 25.45
CA SER A 21 8.93 4.91 26.00
C SER A 21 7.91 5.94 26.47
N PHE A 22 6.64 5.74 26.13
CA PHE A 22 5.53 6.56 26.60
C PHE A 22 5.24 6.27 28.07
N LYS A 23 5.13 7.31 28.90
CA LYS A 23 4.81 7.21 30.32
C LYS A 23 3.45 7.82 30.60
N SER A 24 2.83 7.41 31.70
CA SER A 24 1.55 7.99 32.13
C SER A 24 1.71 9.50 32.38
N GLY A 25 0.92 10.30 31.68
CA GLY A 25 0.97 11.76 31.72
C GLY A 25 1.78 12.41 30.60
N ASP A 26 2.51 11.63 29.81
CA ASP A 26 3.15 12.14 28.59
C ASP A 26 2.09 12.55 27.55
N THR A 27 2.48 13.45 26.67
CA THR A 27 1.70 13.83 25.48
C THR A 27 2.49 13.50 24.23
N VAL A 28 1.79 13.07 23.18
CA VAL A 28 2.39 12.88 21.86
C VAL A 28 2.20 14.17 21.06
N ASP A 29 3.28 14.72 20.53
CA ASP A 29 3.21 15.85 19.58
C ASP A 29 3.09 15.31 18.16
N PRO A 30 1.92 15.40 17.49
CA PRO A 30 1.75 14.86 16.16
C PRO A 30 2.57 15.58 15.09
N SER A 31 3.00 16.82 15.33
CA SER A 31 3.69 17.64 14.33
C SER A 31 5.07 17.11 13.95
N ILE A 32 5.67 16.26 14.79
CA ILE A 32 6.96 15.63 14.51
C ILE A 32 6.84 14.31 13.73
N TYR A 33 5.60 13.84 13.46
CA TYR A 33 5.34 12.57 12.77
C TYR A 33 5.03 12.76 11.29
N ASP A 34 5.54 11.83 10.49
CA ASP A 34 5.13 11.61 9.10
C ASP A 34 4.21 10.41 8.98
N GLU A 35 3.15 10.52 8.18
CA GLU A 35 2.38 9.36 7.78
C GLU A 35 3.20 8.53 6.78
N VAL A 36 3.52 7.30 7.16
CA VAL A 36 4.35 6.39 6.36
C VAL A 36 3.58 5.20 5.78
N PHE A 37 2.33 5.03 6.20
CA PHE A 37 1.45 3.96 5.71
C PHE A 37 -0.01 4.35 5.88
N ASP A 38 -0.82 4.08 4.86
CA ASP A 38 -2.28 4.16 4.91
C ASP A 38 -2.86 3.16 3.91
N ALA A 39 -3.37 2.05 4.41
CA ALA A 39 -3.97 1.01 3.59
C ALA A 39 -4.95 0.12 4.37
N GLU A 40 -5.76 -0.64 3.63
CA GLU A 40 -6.58 -1.71 4.19
C GLU A 40 -5.80 -3.01 4.28
N ILE A 41 -5.66 -3.55 5.49
CA ILE A 41 -4.96 -4.81 5.75
C ILE A 41 -5.79 -5.74 6.64
N ASP A 42 -5.51 -7.04 6.57
CA ASP A 42 -6.22 -8.06 7.36
C ASP A 42 -5.53 -8.28 8.72
N VAL A 43 -5.85 -7.39 9.65
CA VAL A 43 -5.33 -7.39 11.02
C VAL A 43 -6.44 -7.04 12.00
N THR A 44 -6.26 -7.38 13.27
CA THR A 44 -7.24 -7.09 14.33
C THR A 44 -6.69 -6.27 15.48
N THR A 45 -5.38 -6.31 15.70
CA THR A 45 -4.69 -5.63 16.81
C THR A 45 -3.47 -4.86 16.32
N PRO A 46 -2.98 -3.85 17.07
CA PRO A 46 -1.74 -3.17 16.74
C PRO A 46 -0.51 -4.10 16.80
N GLU A 47 -0.55 -5.16 17.62
CA GLU A 47 0.46 -6.21 17.65
C GLU A 47 0.50 -7.01 16.34
N ASP A 48 -0.66 -7.27 15.71
CA ASP A 48 -0.72 -7.91 14.40
C ASP A 48 -0.09 -7.03 13.32
N VAL A 49 -0.35 -5.71 13.36
CA VAL A 49 0.29 -4.73 12.48
C VAL A 49 1.80 -4.78 12.63
N HIS A 50 2.30 -4.70 13.87
CA HIS A 50 3.73 -4.74 14.15
C HIS A 50 4.36 -6.06 13.63
N ARG A 51 3.72 -7.20 13.89
CA ARG A 51 4.19 -8.51 13.43
C ARG A 51 4.24 -8.58 11.91
N MET A 52 3.16 -8.18 11.23
CA MET A 52 3.08 -8.17 9.77
C MET A 52 4.16 -7.29 9.15
N MET A 53 4.28 -6.04 9.61
CA MET A 53 5.29 -5.12 9.08
C MET A 53 6.72 -5.59 9.29
N LYS A 54 6.97 -6.30 10.41
CA LYS A 54 8.31 -6.81 10.75
C LYS A 54 8.72 -8.02 9.92
N PHE A 55 7.81 -8.93 9.61
CA PHE A 55 8.15 -10.23 9.02
C PHE A 55 7.76 -10.34 7.55
N GLU A 56 6.69 -9.70 7.13
CA GLU A 56 6.16 -9.78 5.77
C GLU A 56 6.37 -8.46 5.01
N GLY A 57 6.30 -7.33 5.72
CA GLY A 57 6.27 -6.00 5.12
C GLY A 57 4.95 -5.72 4.41
N HIS A 58 4.86 -4.56 3.80
CA HIS A 58 3.76 -4.21 2.90
C HIS A 58 4.27 -3.33 1.76
N PRO A 59 3.85 -3.56 0.51
CA PRO A 59 4.32 -2.78 -0.64
C PRO A 59 4.13 -1.26 -0.50
N LEU A 60 3.04 -0.83 0.15
CA LEU A 60 2.73 0.59 0.35
C LEU A 60 3.41 1.22 1.59
N MET A 61 4.25 0.47 2.31
CA MET A 61 5.00 1.03 3.44
C MET A 61 6.12 1.94 2.95
N ARG A 62 6.03 3.23 3.24
CA ARG A 62 6.99 4.27 2.85
C ARG A 62 8.11 4.46 3.86
N GLY A 63 7.88 4.04 5.10
CA GLY A 63 8.84 4.10 6.19
C GLY A 63 9.59 2.80 6.44
N VAL A 64 10.15 2.70 7.63
CA VAL A 64 10.80 1.49 8.15
C VAL A 64 9.80 0.62 8.93
N ASN A 65 10.23 -0.54 9.39
CA ASN A 65 9.40 -1.39 10.25
C ASN A 65 8.91 -0.63 11.49
N VAL A 66 7.69 -0.97 11.93
CA VAL A 66 7.12 -0.37 13.16
C VAL A 66 8.02 -0.66 14.35
N THR A 67 8.38 0.38 15.07
CA THR A 67 9.30 0.33 16.22
C THR A 67 8.82 1.20 17.38
N VAL A 68 9.56 1.20 18.48
CA VAL A 68 9.23 2.03 19.66
C VAL A 68 9.13 3.50 19.25
N SER A 69 8.14 4.19 19.78
CA SER A 69 7.69 5.55 19.49
C SER A 69 6.80 5.74 18.25
N ASP A 70 6.66 4.73 17.40
CA ASP A 70 5.74 4.83 16.26
C ASP A 70 4.28 4.79 16.73
N ILE A 71 3.40 5.38 15.92
CA ILE A 71 1.95 5.34 16.15
C ILE A 71 1.31 4.44 15.12
N VAL A 72 0.48 3.51 15.60
CA VAL A 72 -0.44 2.72 14.78
C VAL A 72 -1.85 3.22 15.04
N ALA A 73 -2.51 3.79 14.02
CA ALA A 73 -3.90 4.22 14.10
C ALA A 73 -4.81 3.20 13.39
N MET A 74 -5.83 2.74 14.09
CA MET A 74 -6.83 1.79 13.57
C MET A 74 -8.13 1.90 14.39
N ASN A 75 -9.28 1.68 13.75
CA ASN A 75 -10.60 1.77 14.40
C ASN A 75 -10.87 3.09 15.14
N GLY A 76 -10.34 4.22 14.63
CA GLY A 76 -10.52 5.52 15.25
C GLY A 76 -9.72 5.73 16.55
N ARG A 77 -8.79 4.84 16.86
CA ARG A 77 -7.88 4.92 18.02
C ARG A 77 -6.43 4.93 17.54
N ALA A 78 -5.56 5.53 18.34
CA ALA A 78 -4.13 5.55 18.09
C ALA A 78 -3.37 4.84 19.21
N TYR A 79 -2.38 4.07 18.83
CA TYR A 79 -1.61 3.22 19.70
C TYR A 79 -0.12 3.54 19.55
N TYR A 80 0.50 3.97 20.63
CA TYR A 80 1.94 4.23 20.72
C TYR A 80 2.69 2.92 20.92
N CYS A 81 3.64 2.61 20.04
CA CYS A 81 4.47 1.42 20.17
C CYS A 81 5.44 1.54 21.33
N GLN A 82 5.39 0.59 22.24
CA GLN A 82 6.23 0.48 23.43
C GLN A 82 7.23 -0.68 23.28
N PRO A 83 8.30 -0.75 24.09
CA PRO A 83 9.16 -1.94 24.11
C PRO A 83 8.43 -3.25 24.40
N ASN A 84 7.29 -3.18 25.11
CA ASN A 84 6.48 -4.34 25.50
C ASN A 84 4.98 -4.11 25.15
N GLY A 85 4.66 -3.96 23.89
CA GLY A 85 3.30 -3.82 23.40
C GLY A 85 2.91 -2.39 23.01
N PHE A 86 1.65 -2.01 23.20
CA PHE A 86 1.11 -0.73 22.73
C PHE A 86 0.35 0.00 23.85
N ALA A 87 0.43 1.31 23.87
CA ALA A 87 -0.37 2.18 24.74
C ALA A 87 -1.37 2.98 23.90
N ASP A 88 -2.65 3.00 24.32
CA ASP A 88 -3.66 3.87 23.73
C ASP A 88 -3.33 5.33 24.08
N VAL A 89 -3.25 6.19 23.07
CA VAL A 89 -2.85 7.59 23.23
C VAL A 89 -3.76 8.53 22.45
N PRO A 90 -4.03 9.74 22.96
CA PRO A 90 -4.60 10.81 22.15
C PRO A 90 -3.62 11.21 21.04
N PHE A 91 -4.08 11.19 19.78
CA PHE A 91 -3.24 11.55 18.65
C PHE A 91 -4.10 12.24 17.57
N ASP A 92 -3.73 13.45 17.22
CA ASP A 92 -4.39 14.25 16.19
C ASP A 92 -3.66 14.11 14.86
N ALA A 93 -4.07 13.13 14.06
CA ALA A 93 -3.48 12.84 12.76
C ALA A 93 -3.51 14.03 11.78
N SER A 94 -4.44 14.99 11.96
CA SER A 94 -4.52 16.17 11.09
C SER A 94 -3.32 17.13 11.21
N LYS A 95 -2.53 16.97 12.27
CA LYS A 95 -1.31 17.76 12.53
C LYS A 95 -0.04 17.05 12.06
N THR A 96 -0.13 15.83 11.58
CA THR A 96 1.02 15.11 11.01
C THR A 96 1.34 15.65 9.61
N GLN A 97 2.49 15.30 9.09
CA GLN A 97 2.87 15.65 7.72
C GLN A 97 2.73 14.45 6.79
N LYS A 98 2.37 14.75 5.54
CA LYS A 98 2.43 13.79 4.43
C LYS A 98 3.51 14.25 3.46
N PRO A 99 4.22 13.32 2.79
CA PRO A 99 5.08 13.69 1.68
C PRO A 99 4.31 14.43 0.58
N ASP A 100 4.90 15.48 0.02
CA ASP A 100 4.25 16.30 -1.03
C ASP A 100 4.12 15.57 -2.38
N ASN A 101 4.87 14.47 -2.57
CA ASN A 101 4.91 13.69 -3.80
C ASN A 101 4.05 12.42 -3.77
N LEU A 102 2.95 12.42 -3.03
CA LEU A 102 2.03 11.29 -3.04
C LEU A 102 1.01 11.38 -4.18
N MET A 103 0.84 10.28 -4.88
CA MET A 103 -0.23 10.08 -5.84
C MET A 103 -1.36 9.27 -5.21
N ARG A 104 -2.58 9.80 -5.29
CA ARG A 104 -3.80 9.07 -4.93
C ARG A 104 -4.14 8.10 -6.04
N VAL A 105 -4.19 6.82 -5.73
CA VAL A 105 -4.40 5.72 -6.67
C VAL A 105 -5.55 4.82 -6.22
N VAL A 106 -6.07 4.00 -7.13
CA VAL A 106 -6.86 2.82 -6.77
C VAL A 106 -5.93 1.62 -6.79
N TYR A 107 -5.76 0.99 -5.63
CA TYR A 107 -4.84 -0.13 -5.43
C TYR A 107 -5.60 -1.45 -5.40
N VAL A 108 -5.07 -2.46 -6.07
CA VAL A 108 -5.74 -3.75 -6.28
C VAL A 108 -4.79 -4.88 -5.93
N GLU A 109 -5.13 -5.64 -4.90
CA GLU A 109 -4.39 -6.82 -4.49
C GLU A 109 -5.10 -8.11 -4.92
N PRO A 110 -4.38 -9.21 -5.13
CA PRO A 110 -4.99 -10.52 -5.39
C PRO A 110 -6.01 -10.90 -4.30
N ASN A 111 -7.15 -11.42 -4.73
CA ASN A 111 -8.21 -11.92 -3.84
C ASN A 111 -8.85 -10.88 -2.90
N LYS A 112 -8.60 -9.58 -3.12
CA LYS A 112 -9.20 -8.49 -2.32
C LYS A 112 -9.98 -7.52 -3.21
N PRO A 113 -11.02 -6.85 -2.67
CA PRO A 113 -11.60 -5.67 -3.29
C PRO A 113 -10.56 -4.56 -3.47
N ALA A 114 -10.73 -3.72 -4.49
CA ALA A 114 -9.92 -2.52 -4.66
C ALA A 114 -10.13 -1.53 -3.50
N TYR A 115 -9.12 -0.73 -3.22
CA TYR A 115 -9.20 0.37 -2.25
C TYR A 115 -8.36 1.58 -2.67
N VAL A 116 -8.67 2.75 -2.10
CA VAL A 116 -7.89 3.97 -2.34
C VAL A 116 -6.63 3.94 -1.49
N ALA A 117 -5.49 4.25 -2.10
CA ALA A 117 -4.19 4.31 -1.42
C ALA A 117 -3.37 5.50 -1.93
N ASP A 118 -2.31 5.83 -1.20
CA ASP A 118 -1.31 6.81 -1.61
C ASP A 118 0.01 6.10 -1.95
N VAL A 119 0.52 6.32 -3.16
CA VAL A 119 1.84 5.84 -3.63
C VAL A 119 2.74 7.05 -3.85
N ALA A 120 3.98 7.00 -3.36
CA ALA A 120 4.92 8.09 -3.63
C ALA A 120 5.31 8.09 -5.12
N HIS A 121 5.34 9.28 -5.73
CA HIS A 121 5.70 9.46 -7.13
C HIS A 121 7.22 9.36 -7.30
N THR A 122 7.72 8.15 -7.18
CA THR A 122 9.11 7.78 -7.43
C THR A 122 9.14 6.37 -7.97
N LEU A 123 10.04 6.09 -8.90
CA LEU A 123 10.18 4.76 -9.50
C LEU A 123 10.35 3.64 -8.44
N ASP A 124 11.12 3.87 -7.40
CA ASP A 124 11.33 2.92 -6.31
C ASP A 124 10.03 2.58 -5.56
N ALA A 125 9.22 3.60 -5.24
CA ALA A 125 7.94 3.40 -4.58
C ALA A 125 6.90 2.72 -5.49
N GLU A 126 6.88 3.08 -6.77
CA GLU A 126 6.00 2.47 -7.79
C GLU A 126 6.36 0.99 -8.00
N GLN A 127 7.65 0.67 -8.15
CA GLN A 127 8.14 -0.71 -8.22
C GLN A 127 7.77 -1.50 -6.96
N LYS A 128 8.00 -0.93 -5.78
CA LYS A 128 7.65 -1.55 -4.51
C LYS A 128 6.15 -1.80 -4.40
N ALA A 129 5.32 -0.84 -4.84
CA ALA A 129 3.87 -0.98 -4.81
C ALA A 129 3.35 -2.16 -5.64
N VAL A 130 4.03 -2.54 -6.71
CA VAL A 130 3.66 -3.70 -7.54
C VAL A 130 4.39 -5.00 -7.16
N GLY A 131 5.04 -5.02 -5.98
CA GLY A 131 5.73 -6.21 -5.48
C GLY A 131 7.20 -6.33 -5.90
N GLY A 132 7.82 -5.24 -6.37
CA GLY A 132 9.23 -5.17 -6.80
C GLY A 132 9.41 -5.44 -8.30
N GLY A 133 10.65 -5.37 -8.78
CA GLY A 133 10.98 -5.63 -10.19
C GLY A 133 10.65 -4.48 -11.14
N LEU A 134 10.45 -4.79 -12.40
CA LEU A 134 10.13 -3.83 -13.44
C LEU A 134 8.64 -3.53 -13.48
N ILE A 135 8.28 -2.28 -13.76
CA ILE A 135 6.89 -1.88 -13.97
C ILE A 135 6.55 -1.85 -15.46
N GLN A 136 5.30 -2.16 -15.76
CA GLN A 136 4.67 -1.94 -17.06
C GLN A 136 3.38 -1.15 -16.91
N THR A 137 3.00 -0.43 -17.95
CA THR A 137 1.73 0.28 -18.03
C THR A 137 0.77 -0.44 -18.98
N LEU A 138 -0.48 -0.59 -18.55
CA LEU A 138 -1.55 -1.23 -19.31
C LEU A 138 -2.74 -0.29 -19.41
N TYR A 139 -3.21 0.02 -20.61
CA TYR A 139 -4.36 0.88 -20.83
C TYR A 139 -5.65 0.05 -20.77
N TRP A 140 -6.48 0.33 -19.78
CA TRP A 140 -7.78 -0.33 -19.61
C TRP A 140 -8.88 0.33 -20.42
N THR A 141 -8.85 1.64 -20.54
CA THR A 141 -9.86 2.47 -21.21
C THR A 141 -9.19 3.60 -21.99
N ASP A 142 -9.94 4.28 -22.86
CA ASP A 142 -9.46 5.43 -23.64
C ASP A 142 -9.47 6.75 -22.85
N ASP A 143 -9.46 6.69 -21.53
CA ASP A 143 -9.31 7.85 -20.66
C ASP A 143 -7.83 8.08 -20.30
N ASN A 144 -7.54 9.25 -19.70
CA ASN A 144 -6.19 9.60 -19.29
C ASN A 144 -5.78 8.89 -17.98
N THR A 145 -5.93 7.57 -17.94
CA THR A 145 -5.53 6.71 -16.83
C THR A 145 -4.77 5.48 -17.34
N THR A 146 -3.98 4.87 -16.48
CA THR A 146 -3.27 3.64 -16.79
C THR A 146 -3.20 2.72 -15.58
N ILE A 147 -3.12 1.42 -15.82
CA ILE A 147 -2.74 0.43 -14.83
C ILE A 147 -1.23 0.34 -14.80
N VAL A 148 -0.65 0.42 -13.61
CA VAL A 148 0.77 0.14 -13.36
C VAL A 148 0.87 -1.21 -12.67
N ALA A 149 1.53 -2.16 -13.31
CA ALA A 149 1.68 -3.54 -12.85
C ALA A 149 3.14 -3.99 -12.93
N ASN A 150 3.46 -5.09 -12.29
CA ASN A 150 4.78 -5.71 -12.39
C ASN A 150 4.90 -6.48 -13.72
N ASP A 151 5.90 -6.15 -14.53
CA ASP A 151 6.16 -6.78 -15.83
C ASP A 151 6.57 -8.26 -15.70
N GLU A 152 7.18 -8.61 -14.57
CA GLU A 152 7.72 -9.95 -14.30
C GLU A 152 6.85 -10.77 -13.33
N ALA A 153 5.67 -10.26 -12.92
CA ALA A 153 4.84 -10.84 -11.87
C ALA A 153 4.56 -12.34 -12.06
N LYS A 154 4.22 -12.75 -13.27
CA LYS A 154 3.96 -14.17 -13.60
C LYS A 154 5.22 -15.03 -13.48
N LEU A 155 6.37 -14.52 -13.96
CA LEU A 155 7.66 -15.21 -13.86
C LEU A 155 8.13 -15.34 -12.40
N MET A 156 7.75 -14.36 -11.55
CA MET A 156 8.01 -14.39 -10.11
C MET A 156 7.04 -15.31 -9.34
N GLY A 157 6.07 -15.93 -10.03
CA GLY A 157 5.08 -16.81 -9.41
C GLY A 157 4.06 -16.07 -8.55
N MET A 158 3.84 -14.79 -8.80
CA MET A 158 2.82 -14.03 -8.07
C MET A 158 1.41 -14.55 -8.39
N PRO A 159 0.49 -14.52 -7.41
CA PRO A 159 -0.89 -14.98 -7.63
C PRO A 159 -1.62 -14.13 -8.66
N GLY A 160 -2.54 -14.74 -9.41
CA GLY A 160 -3.43 -14.03 -10.33
C GLY A 160 -4.31 -13.03 -9.57
N ASN A 161 -4.54 -11.86 -10.16
CA ASN A 161 -5.28 -10.77 -9.54
C ASN A 161 -6.58 -10.48 -10.27
N ARG A 162 -6.51 -10.04 -11.52
CA ARG A 162 -7.67 -9.70 -12.37
C ARG A 162 -7.45 -10.15 -13.80
N ARG A 163 -8.56 -10.46 -14.48
CA ARG A 163 -8.56 -10.66 -15.93
C ARG A 163 -8.56 -9.31 -16.62
N PHE A 164 -7.78 -9.19 -17.69
CA PHE A 164 -7.57 -7.94 -18.40
C PHE A 164 -8.13 -8.04 -19.85
N GLY A 165 -8.58 -6.91 -20.37
CA GLY A 165 -9.09 -6.80 -21.74
C GLY A 165 -10.39 -7.60 -21.94
N ASP A 166 -10.36 -8.54 -22.87
CA ASP A 166 -11.46 -9.47 -23.18
C ASP A 166 -11.49 -10.68 -22.22
N GLY A 167 -10.68 -10.68 -21.19
CA GLY A 167 -10.55 -11.75 -20.21
C GLY A 167 -9.50 -12.81 -20.59
N SER A 168 -8.82 -12.64 -21.73
CA SER A 168 -7.79 -13.58 -22.20
C SER A 168 -6.44 -13.45 -21.50
N THR A 169 -6.17 -12.29 -20.88
CA THR A 169 -4.91 -12.00 -20.21
C THR A 169 -5.13 -11.84 -18.70
N ILE A 170 -4.19 -12.31 -17.90
CA ILE A 170 -4.22 -12.19 -16.44
C ILE A 170 -3.18 -11.17 -16.00
N ILE A 171 -3.59 -10.22 -15.15
CA ILE A 171 -2.66 -9.43 -14.34
C ILE A 171 -2.37 -10.25 -13.08
N ALA A 172 -1.10 -10.56 -12.84
CA ALA A 172 -0.65 -11.22 -11.63
C ALA A 172 0.00 -10.21 -10.68
N GLY A 173 -0.01 -10.51 -9.37
CA GLY A 173 0.51 -9.64 -8.34
C GLY A 173 -0.37 -8.40 -8.07
N PRO A 174 0.04 -7.52 -7.15
CA PRO A 174 -0.63 -6.25 -6.92
C PRO A 174 -0.39 -5.29 -8.09
N PHE A 175 -1.37 -4.40 -8.32
CA PHE A 175 -1.26 -3.32 -9.29
C PHE A 175 -2.01 -2.08 -8.78
N PHE A 176 -1.78 -0.93 -9.40
CA PHE A 176 -2.56 0.26 -9.10
C PHE A 176 -2.96 1.00 -10.39
N ILE A 177 -4.04 1.77 -10.29
CA ILE A 177 -4.52 2.64 -11.34
C ILE A 177 -4.15 4.07 -10.96
N VAL A 178 -3.58 4.81 -11.91
CA VAL A 178 -3.12 6.18 -11.76
C VAL A 178 -3.56 7.02 -12.95
N GLY A 179 -3.72 8.31 -12.76
CA GLY A 179 -3.96 9.25 -13.87
C GLY A 179 -2.68 9.50 -14.67
N VAL A 180 -2.85 9.92 -15.92
CA VAL A 180 -1.75 10.30 -16.82
C VAL A 180 -1.95 11.74 -17.26
N GLU A 181 -0.88 12.54 -17.21
CA GLU A 181 -0.86 13.90 -17.74
C GLU A 181 0.43 14.11 -18.54
N GLY A 182 0.30 14.17 -19.88
CA GLY A 182 1.47 14.14 -20.76
C GLY A 182 2.21 12.79 -20.65
N ASP A 183 3.49 12.86 -20.30
CA ASP A 183 4.35 11.69 -20.11
C ASP A 183 4.51 11.31 -18.62
N ASP A 184 3.72 11.91 -17.73
CA ASP A 184 3.89 11.76 -16.28
C ASP A 184 2.64 11.21 -15.59
N PHE A 185 2.80 10.61 -14.42
CA PHE A 185 1.69 10.13 -13.58
C PHE A 185 1.12 11.27 -12.73
N ARG A 186 -0.18 11.22 -12.47
CA ARG A 186 -0.89 12.11 -11.56
C ARG A 186 -1.86 11.37 -10.66
N SER A 187 -2.28 12.01 -9.59
CA SER A 187 -3.37 11.52 -8.76
C SER A 187 -4.66 11.32 -9.58
N LEU A 188 -5.43 10.30 -9.22
CA LEU A 188 -6.78 10.12 -9.74
C LEU A 188 -7.72 11.21 -9.21
N THR A 189 -8.64 11.66 -10.05
CA THR A 189 -9.79 12.49 -9.66
C THR A 189 -10.82 11.66 -8.88
N ASP A 190 -11.79 12.30 -8.23
CA ASP A 190 -12.85 11.60 -7.51
C ASP A 190 -13.73 10.75 -8.44
N GLU A 191 -13.95 11.19 -9.68
CA GLU A 191 -14.70 10.46 -10.69
C GLU A 191 -13.94 9.20 -11.14
N GLU A 192 -12.64 9.32 -11.40
CA GLU A 192 -11.78 8.20 -11.77
C GLU A 192 -11.68 7.19 -10.61
N VAL A 193 -11.52 7.65 -9.37
CA VAL A 193 -11.55 6.78 -8.19
C VAL A 193 -12.86 6.00 -8.12
N THR A 194 -14.01 6.68 -8.24
CA THR A 194 -15.32 6.02 -8.18
C THR A 194 -15.47 4.96 -9.28
N LYS A 195 -15.03 5.29 -10.50
CA LYS A 195 -15.05 4.38 -11.66
C LYS A 195 -14.26 3.10 -11.37
N TYR A 196 -13.01 3.23 -10.93
CA TYR A 196 -12.12 2.08 -10.74
C TYR A 196 -12.40 1.30 -9.46
N MET A 197 -12.86 1.95 -8.39
CA MET A 197 -13.37 1.26 -7.21
C MET A 197 -14.55 0.34 -7.56
N THR A 198 -15.46 0.80 -8.41
CA THR A 198 -16.58 -0.01 -8.89
C THR A 198 -16.12 -1.14 -9.83
N ALA A 199 -15.21 -0.83 -10.77
CA ALA A 199 -14.73 -1.82 -11.75
C ALA A 199 -13.98 -2.99 -11.09
N PHE A 200 -13.25 -2.73 -10.00
CA PHE A 200 -12.43 -3.72 -9.30
C PHE A 200 -12.96 -4.10 -7.90
N GLU A 201 -14.26 -3.84 -7.64
CA GLU A 201 -14.91 -4.17 -6.37
C GLU A 201 -14.83 -5.67 -6.05
N GLN A 202 -15.06 -6.49 -7.07
CA GLN A 202 -15.09 -7.95 -6.92
C GLN A 202 -13.74 -8.55 -7.37
N PRO A 203 -13.08 -9.34 -6.50
CA PRO A 203 -11.88 -10.05 -6.89
C PRO A 203 -12.21 -11.22 -7.83
N ASP A 204 -11.38 -11.42 -8.84
CA ASP A 204 -11.43 -12.62 -9.68
C ASP A 204 -10.85 -13.82 -8.92
N GLN A 205 -11.44 -14.99 -9.15
CA GLN A 205 -10.88 -16.25 -8.69
C GLN A 205 -10.01 -16.82 -9.82
N ILE A 206 -8.70 -16.76 -9.63
CA ILE A 206 -7.70 -17.19 -10.63
C ILE A 206 -6.75 -18.17 -9.96
N SER A 207 -6.67 -19.37 -10.49
CA SER A 207 -5.75 -20.40 -10.01
C SER A 207 -4.33 -20.16 -10.52
N GLN A 208 -3.35 -20.74 -9.86
CA GLN A 208 -1.96 -20.66 -10.31
C GLN A 208 -1.75 -21.34 -11.67
N ASP A 209 -2.46 -22.44 -11.94
CA ASP A 209 -2.42 -23.12 -13.25
C ASP A 209 -2.91 -22.21 -14.40
N GLU A 210 -3.90 -21.35 -14.14
CA GLU A 210 -4.36 -20.35 -15.14
C GLU A 210 -3.29 -19.28 -15.38
N VAL A 211 -2.59 -18.81 -14.32
CA VAL A 211 -1.49 -17.85 -14.46
C VAL A 211 -0.35 -18.45 -15.28
N GLU A 212 0.00 -19.72 -15.02
CA GLU A 212 1.06 -20.44 -15.76
C GLU A 212 0.67 -20.67 -17.22
N ALA A 213 -0.59 -21.03 -17.47
CA ALA A 213 -1.10 -21.20 -18.85
C ALA A 213 -1.05 -19.89 -19.65
N ASP A 214 -1.34 -18.75 -18.99
CA ASP A 214 -1.32 -17.41 -19.61
C ASP A 214 0.12 -16.94 -19.94
N MET A 215 1.17 -17.52 -19.35
CA MET A 215 2.55 -17.30 -19.75
C MET A 215 2.95 -17.99 -21.08
N GLY A 216 2.10 -18.84 -21.61
CA GLY A 216 2.36 -19.59 -22.84
C GLY A 216 3.39 -20.72 -22.69
N PHE A 217 3.76 -21.11 -21.48
CA PHE A 217 4.62 -22.27 -21.23
C PHE A 217 3.77 -23.53 -21.08
N THR A 218 3.68 -24.33 -22.12
CA THR A 218 3.15 -25.70 -21.99
C THR A 218 4.26 -26.58 -21.44
N ILE A 219 4.18 -26.98 -20.16
CA ILE A 219 5.06 -28.02 -19.61
C ILE A 219 4.67 -29.34 -20.28
N ILE A 220 5.44 -29.76 -21.27
CA ILE A 220 5.31 -31.11 -21.79
C ILE A 220 5.97 -32.03 -20.74
N SER A 221 5.16 -32.63 -19.89
CA SER A 221 5.60 -33.73 -19.04
C SER A 221 5.96 -34.92 -19.92
N MET A 222 7.25 -35.28 -19.97
CA MET A 222 7.74 -36.53 -20.53
C MET A 222 7.49 -37.68 -19.58
#